data_f5c78be59e1f7df5cc77ca157cb82dd1
#
_entry.id   f5c78be59e1f7df5cc77ca157cb82dd1
#
_cell.length_a   1.000
_cell.length_b   1.000
_cell.length_c   1.000
_cell.angle_alpha   90.00
_cell.angle_beta   90.00
_cell.angle_gamma   90.00
#
_symmetry.space_group_name_H-M   'P 1'
#
loop_
_entity.id
_entity.type
_entity.pdbx_description
1 polymer ?
#
loop_
_entity_poly.entity_id
_entity_poly.type
_entity_poly.pdbx_seq_one_letter_code
_entity_poly.pdbx_strand_id
1 'polypeptide(L)'
;MKHSAWATAALAVSATLVIAACGSSHSSATSSSTSSATSSSTASAAGGAKFLGCMVTDTGGINDRSFNASSWAGMQAAAAADSSVTVKYLQSTTQSDYTPNISTFLGEKCGIIVAVGFLMAAATESAAKANPSQKFAIVDCSYASDCLTGTKESNIDQLVFNTVQDGFLGGYLAAGMTKTGKVATFGGEDFGTVTIYMDGFWDGVQYYNQKHGTKVQVLGWNETTQKGSFTGDFTNQTKGQQLTQTFISEGADIIFPVAGNVGLGAAKAVQVADQAAGSDKVNMFWVDTDGCVSAPQYCSYFITSVTKGIVSAVKTAVLNAANGKATGGTYVGTLSNGGAVLSPYHDFTAKVPAALQAELAQVQAGIESGSIATPTKSPV
;
A
#
# COMPACT_ATOMS: atom_id res chain seq x y z
N MET A 1 -9.33 -11.10 -55.46
CA MET A 1 -10.04 -12.32 -55.92
C MET A 1 -10.00 -13.37 -54.83
N LYS A 2 -11.12 -13.94 -54.55
CA LYS A 2 -11.53 -15.08 -53.70
C LYS A 2 -11.86 -14.75 -52.24
N HIS A 3 -13.17 -14.58 -52.07
CA HIS A 3 -13.95 -14.71 -50.84
C HIS A 3 -14.02 -16.17 -50.39
N SER A 4 -14.13 -16.39 -49.09
CA SER A 4 -14.84 -17.54 -48.54
C SER A 4 -15.43 -17.17 -47.18
N ALA A 5 -16.74 -17.06 -47.12
CA ALA A 5 -17.58 -17.04 -45.94
C ALA A 5 -18.09 -18.46 -45.65
N TRP A 6 -18.31 -18.81 -44.42
CA TRP A 6 -19.20 -19.90 -43.89
C TRP A 6 -19.23 -19.72 -42.38
N ALA A 7 -20.23 -19.63 -41.68
CA ALA A 7 -21.68 -19.88 -41.66
C ALA A 7 -22.00 -20.24 -40.18
N THR A 8 -23.02 -19.62 -39.70
CA THR A 8 -23.67 -19.69 -38.39
C THR A 8 -24.26 -21.07 -38.08
N ALA A 9 -24.22 -21.44 -36.77
CA ALA A 9 -25.20 -22.43 -36.25
C ALA A 9 -25.66 -21.98 -34.84
N ALA A 10 -26.92 -21.60 -34.76
CA ALA A 10 -27.69 -21.38 -33.54
C ALA A 10 -28.36 -22.70 -33.13
N LEU A 11 -28.33 -23.04 -31.85
CA LEU A 11 -29.20 -24.08 -31.27
C LEU A 11 -29.92 -23.49 -30.05
N ALA A 12 -31.20 -23.33 -30.18
CA ALA A 12 -32.17 -23.08 -29.13
C ALA A 12 -32.69 -24.43 -28.59
N VAL A 13 -32.80 -24.59 -27.30
CA VAL A 13 -33.60 -25.66 -26.68
C VAL A 13 -34.44 -25.07 -25.55
N SER A 14 -35.71 -25.44 -25.62
CA SER A 14 -36.89 -24.88 -24.97
C SER A 14 -37.11 -25.37 -23.54
N ALA A 15 -37.94 -24.59 -22.85
CA ALA A 15 -38.49 -24.76 -21.52
C ALA A 15 -39.36 -25.99 -21.29
N THR A 16 -39.49 -26.46 -20.06
CA THR A 16 -40.69 -27.10 -19.54
C THR A 16 -40.99 -26.69 -18.11
N LEU A 17 -42.11 -25.99 -17.94
CA LEU A 17 -42.83 -25.78 -16.67
C LEU A 17 -43.54 -27.07 -16.26
N VAL A 18 -43.51 -27.34 -14.94
CA VAL A 18 -44.49 -28.24 -14.30
C VAL A 18 -45.10 -27.52 -13.11
N ILE A 19 -46.39 -27.26 -13.21
CA ILE A 19 -47.30 -26.79 -12.15
C ILE A 19 -48.01 -28.00 -11.62
N ALA A 20 -48.09 -28.19 -10.32
CA ALA A 20 -49.09 -29.05 -9.69
C ALA A 20 -49.63 -28.37 -8.41
N ALA A 21 -50.93 -28.25 -8.39
CA ALA A 21 -51.75 -27.56 -7.40
C ALA A 21 -52.51 -28.57 -6.51
N CYS A 22 -52.96 -28.04 -5.37
CA CYS A 22 -54.14 -28.37 -4.58
C CYS A 22 -54.21 -29.58 -3.68
N GLY A 23 -54.69 -29.32 -2.45
CA GLY A 23 -55.31 -30.28 -1.59
C GLY A 23 -55.64 -29.74 -0.19
N SER A 24 -56.83 -29.17 -0.05
CA SER A 24 -57.46 -28.72 1.22
C SER A 24 -58.00 -29.90 1.99
N SER A 25 -58.00 -29.88 3.33
CA SER A 25 -59.13 -30.35 4.13
C SER A 25 -59.02 -29.89 5.62
N HIS A 26 -60.15 -29.41 6.11
CA HIS A 26 -60.47 -28.99 7.46
C HIS A 26 -60.48 -30.16 8.48
N SER A 27 -60.18 -29.85 9.72
CA SER A 27 -61.01 -30.31 10.87
C SER A 27 -60.64 -29.51 12.13
N SER A 28 -61.69 -28.97 12.74
CA SER A 28 -61.74 -28.21 14.00
C SER A 28 -61.63 -29.14 15.21
N ALA A 29 -60.96 -28.73 16.25
CA ALA A 29 -61.22 -29.11 17.61
C ALA A 29 -60.75 -28.03 18.58
N THR A 30 -61.71 -27.49 19.31
CA THR A 30 -61.61 -26.51 20.37
C THR A 30 -61.10 -27.17 21.67
N SER A 31 -60.14 -26.57 22.31
CA SER A 31 -60.02 -26.67 23.78
C SER A 31 -59.19 -25.48 24.31
N SER A 32 -59.82 -24.76 25.15
CA SER A 32 -59.34 -23.62 25.93
C SER A 32 -58.42 -24.04 27.08
N SER A 33 -57.27 -23.39 27.24
CA SER A 33 -56.62 -23.24 28.56
C SER A 33 -55.67 -22.06 28.56
N THR A 34 -56.03 -21.12 29.32
CA THR A 34 -55.37 -20.10 30.17
C THR A 34 -53.94 -19.68 29.87
N SER A 35 -53.85 -18.40 29.62
CA SER A 35 -52.72 -17.47 29.46
C SER A 35 -51.58 -17.63 30.47
N SER A 36 -50.37 -17.63 29.96
CA SER A 36 -49.26 -16.97 30.62
C SER A 36 -48.57 -16.11 29.58
N ALA A 37 -48.74 -14.78 29.67
CA ALA A 37 -48.08 -13.82 28.83
C ALA A 37 -46.57 -13.78 29.17
N THR A 38 -45.78 -14.54 28.42
CA THR A 38 -44.35 -14.31 28.38
C THR A 38 -44.12 -13.18 27.34
N SER A 39 -43.81 -12.00 27.80
CA SER A 39 -43.40 -10.89 26.98
C SER A 39 -42.06 -11.25 26.33
N SER A 40 -42.12 -11.84 25.16
CA SER A 40 -40.94 -11.91 24.27
C SER A 40 -40.66 -10.50 23.82
N SER A 41 -39.73 -9.84 24.49
CA SER A 41 -39.08 -8.66 23.95
C SER A 41 -38.31 -9.09 22.73
N THR A 42 -38.94 -8.99 21.55
CA THR A 42 -38.21 -8.92 20.28
C THR A 42 -37.33 -7.69 20.38
N ALA A 43 -36.05 -7.91 20.72
CA ALA A 43 -35.02 -6.93 20.44
C ALA A 43 -35.06 -6.73 18.92
N SER A 44 -35.75 -5.69 18.47
CA SER A 44 -35.50 -5.12 17.16
C SER A 44 -34.01 -4.85 17.10
N ALA A 45 -33.29 -5.64 16.33
CA ALA A 45 -31.98 -5.22 15.86
C ALA A 45 -32.25 -3.89 15.13
N ALA A 46 -32.00 -2.78 15.82
CA ALA A 46 -31.93 -1.48 15.20
C ALA A 46 -30.81 -1.62 14.15
N GLY A 47 -31.20 -1.70 12.89
CA GLY A 47 -30.27 -1.56 11.77
C GLY A 47 -29.65 -0.18 11.91
N GLY A 48 -28.53 -0.08 12.63
CA GLY A 48 -27.78 1.15 12.77
C GLY A 48 -27.48 1.70 11.38
N ALA A 49 -27.55 3.01 11.22
CA ALA A 49 -27.19 3.67 9.97
C ALA A 49 -25.79 3.17 9.56
N LYS A 50 -25.67 2.67 8.34
CA LYS A 50 -24.40 2.14 7.83
C LYS A 50 -23.38 3.27 7.79
N PHE A 51 -22.20 3.03 8.37
CA PHE A 51 -21.07 3.96 8.27
C PHE A 51 -20.46 3.84 6.87
N LEU A 52 -20.31 4.97 6.17
CA LEU A 52 -19.69 5.02 4.86
C LEU A 52 -18.27 5.57 4.97
N GLY A 53 -17.27 4.72 4.76
CA GLY A 53 -15.87 5.12 4.58
C GLY A 53 -15.57 5.40 3.11
N CYS A 54 -14.98 6.55 2.82
CA CYS A 54 -14.68 7.00 1.46
C CYS A 54 -13.18 7.21 1.30
N MET A 55 -12.64 6.87 0.13
CA MET A 55 -11.22 7.03 -0.18
C MET A 55 -11.02 7.77 -1.49
N VAL A 56 -10.12 8.74 -1.52
CA VAL A 56 -9.67 9.40 -2.74
C VAL A 56 -8.21 9.02 -2.97
N THR A 57 -7.89 8.47 -4.17
CA THR A 57 -6.51 8.17 -4.54
C THR A 57 -5.80 9.42 -5.05
N ASP A 58 -4.47 9.42 -4.97
CA ASP A 58 -3.64 10.32 -5.76
C ASP A 58 -3.57 9.87 -7.24
N THR A 59 -2.66 10.46 -8.00
CA THR A 59 -2.48 10.19 -9.44
C THR A 59 -1.93 8.81 -9.77
N GLY A 60 -1.43 8.05 -8.78
CA GLY A 60 -0.92 6.68 -8.97
C GLY A 60 -1.98 5.67 -9.37
N GLY A 61 -3.25 5.96 -9.03
CA GLY A 61 -4.40 5.12 -9.35
C GLY A 61 -4.51 3.86 -8.50
N ILE A 62 -5.69 3.25 -8.48
CA ILE A 62 -6.03 2.13 -7.58
C ILE A 62 -5.29 0.82 -7.89
N ASN A 63 -4.78 0.67 -9.11
CA ASN A 63 -4.12 -0.55 -9.58
C ASN A 63 -2.58 -0.44 -9.59
N ASP A 64 -2.00 0.43 -8.77
CA ASP A 64 -0.56 0.66 -8.70
C ASP A 64 0.25 -0.52 -8.13
N ARG A 65 -0.42 -1.56 -7.64
CA ARG A 65 0.18 -2.75 -7.03
C ARG A 65 1.03 -2.44 -5.79
N SER A 66 0.85 -1.26 -5.19
CA SER A 66 1.67 -0.73 -4.13
C SER A 66 0.82 0.14 -3.19
N PHE A 67 0.98 1.45 -3.21
CA PHE A 67 0.51 2.44 -2.27
C PHE A 67 -1.01 2.60 -2.20
N ASN A 68 -1.64 2.97 -3.34
CA ASN A 68 -3.09 3.15 -3.41
C ASN A 68 -3.85 1.81 -3.26
N ALA A 69 -3.33 0.75 -3.88
CA ALA A 69 -3.89 -0.59 -3.74
C ALA A 69 -3.90 -1.05 -2.26
N SER A 70 -2.81 -0.78 -1.51
CA SER A 70 -2.72 -1.10 -0.07
C SER A 70 -3.69 -0.26 0.76
N SER A 71 -3.86 1.02 0.44
CA SER A 71 -4.83 1.89 1.10
C SER A 71 -6.26 1.38 0.90
N TRP A 72 -6.61 0.98 -0.32
CA TRP A 72 -7.90 0.38 -0.62
C TRP A 72 -8.10 -0.97 0.09
N ALA A 73 -7.08 -1.81 0.15
CA ALA A 73 -7.13 -3.04 0.94
C ALA A 73 -7.41 -2.78 2.42
N GLY A 74 -6.89 -1.69 2.98
CA GLY A 74 -7.20 -1.22 4.33
C GLY A 74 -8.67 -0.83 4.51
N MET A 75 -9.26 -0.11 3.53
CA MET A 75 -10.68 0.20 3.51
C MET A 75 -11.54 -1.06 3.49
N GLN A 76 -11.21 -2.01 2.59
CA GLN A 76 -11.91 -3.29 2.49
C GLN A 76 -11.77 -4.13 3.77
N ALA A 77 -10.59 -4.13 4.38
CA ALA A 77 -10.35 -4.83 5.65
C ALA A 77 -11.15 -4.23 6.82
N ALA A 78 -11.46 -2.93 6.79
CA ALA A 78 -12.37 -2.32 7.76
C ALA A 78 -13.81 -2.79 7.56
N ALA A 79 -14.30 -2.81 6.32
CA ALA A 79 -15.64 -3.30 5.98
C ALA A 79 -15.81 -4.81 6.28
N ALA A 80 -14.75 -5.60 6.11
CA ALA A 80 -14.75 -7.02 6.45
C ALA A 80 -14.76 -7.26 7.97
N ALA A 81 -14.17 -6.35 8.76
CA ALA A 81 -14.11 -6.45 10.22
C ALA A 81 -15.38 -5.95 10.92
N ASP A 82 -16.14 -5.05 10.30
CA ASP A 82 -17.38 -4.49 10.84
C ASP A 82 -18.46 -4.39 9.73
N SER A 83 -19.48 -5.21 9.82
CA SER A 83 -20.58 -5.28 8.85
C SER A 83 -21.43 -4.01 8.76
N SER A 84 -21.30 -3.09 9.71
CA SER A 84 -21.93 -1.76 9.67
C SER A 84 -21.16 -0.79 8.76
N VAL A 85 -19.91 -1.10 8.43
CA VAL A 85 -19.04 -0.29 7.57
C VAL A 85 -19.20 -0.70 6.10
N THR A 86 -19.42 0.30 5.25
CA THR A 86 -19.35 0.16 3.79
C THR A 86 -18.27 1.10 3.27
N VAL A 87 -17.62 0.74 2.16
CA VAL A 87 -16.51 1.53 1.62
C VAL A 87 -16.66 1.78 0.13
N LYS A 88 -16.15 2.92 -0.34
CA LYS A 88 -16.06 3.28 -1.74
C LYS A 88 -14.85 4.17 -2.00
N TYR A 89 -14.43 4.27 -3.25
CA TYR A 89 -13.35 5.17 -3.64
C TYR A 89 -13.69 5.98 -4.89
N LEU A 90 -12.99 7.10 -5.06
CA LEU A 90 -12.83 7.84 -6.29
C LEU A 90 -11.35 7.89 -6.65
N GLN A 91 -11.05 7.63 -7.91
CA GLN A 91 -9.69 7.72 -8.43
C GLN A 91 -9.44 9.09 -9.01
N SER A 92 -8.26 9.66 -8.72
CA SER A 92 -7.78 10.87 -9.37
C SER A 92 -6.79 10.50 -10.46
N THR A 93 -6.89 11.16 -11.61
CA THR A 93 -5.98 11.01 -12.74
C THR A 93 -5.00 12.17 -12.83
N THR A 94 -5.40 13.32 -12.28
CA THR A 94 -4.60 14.54 -12.17
C THR A 94 -4.80 15.17 -10.80
N GLN A 95 -3.91 16.05 -10.40
CA GLN A 95 -4.03 16.79 -9.13
C GLN A 95 -5.29 17.69 -9.09
N SER A 96 -5.79 18.14 -10.26
CA SER A 96 -7.03 18.91 -10.35
C SER A 96 -8.28 18.13 -9.93
N ASP A 97 -8.21 16.80 -9.88
CA ASP A 97 -9.32 15.93 -9.48
C ASP A 97 -9.48 15.84 -7.94
N TYR A 98 -8.45 16.19 -7.16
CA TYR A 98 -8.45 16.00 -5.71
C TYR A 98 -9.58 16.74 -5.00
N THR A 99 -9.68 18.05 -5.21
CA THR A 99 -10.73 18.87 -4.60
C THR A 99 -12.14 18.47 -5.04
N PRO A 100 -12.44 18.27 -6.33
CA PRO A 100 -13.73 17.75 -6.78
C PRO A 100 -14.09 16.38 -6.16
N ASN A 101 -13.15 15.44 -6.10
CA ASN A 101 -13.38 14.12 -5.53
C ASN A 101 -13.69 14.18 -4.03
N ILE A 102 -12.94 14.98 -3.26
CA ILE A 102 -13.22 15.22 -1.83
C ILE A 102 -14.60 15.88 -1.67
N SER A 103 -14.93 16.89 -2.49
CA SER A 103 -16.23 17.59 -2.45
C SER A 103 -17.39 16.65 -2.76
N THR A 104 -17.23 15.71 -3.68
CA THR A 104 -18.21 14.67 -3.96
C THR A 104 -18.51 13.85 -2.71
N PHE A 105 -17.50 13.41 -1.99
CA PHE A 105 -17.65 12.61 -0.76
C PHE A 105 -18.20 13.39 0.42
N LEU A 106 -17.91 14.68 0.50
CA LEU A 106 -18.58 15.59 1.46
C LEU A 106 -20.07 15.65 1.17
N GLY A 107 -20.48 15.78 -0.09
CA GLY A 107 -21.89 15.76 -0.54
C GLY A 107 -22.59 14.42 -0.25
N GLU A 108 -21.89 13.32 -0.31
CA GLU A 108 -22.39 11.98 0.01
C GLU A 108 -22.43 11.69 1.52
N LYS A 109 -21.96 12.60 2.36
CA LYS A 109 -21.92 12.48 3.82
C LYS A 109 -21.13 11.26 4.30
N CYS A 110 -19.97 11.03 3.73
CA CYS A 110 -19.07 9.98 4.20
C CYS A 110 -18.73 10.17 5.68
N GLY A 111 -18.73 9.10 6.46
CA GLY A 111 -18.37 9.15 7.88
C GLY A 111 -16.89 9.44 8.13
N ILE A 112 -16.03 9.06 7.17
CA ILE A 112 -14.62 9.45 7.07
C ILE A 112 -14.24 9.55 5.60
N ILE A 113 -13.35 10.51 5.27
CA ILE A 113 -12.71 10.62 3.95
C ILE A 113 -11.21 10.35 4.13
N VAL A 114 -10.71 9.28 3.50
CA VAL A 114 -9.29 8.91 3.50
C VAL A 114 -8.67 9.44 2.22
N ALA A 115 -7.77 10.39 2.34
CA ALA A 115 -6.96 10.93 1.26
C ALA A 115 -5.65 10.12 1.20
N VAL A 116 -5.26 9.67 0.01
CA VAL A 116 -4.08 8.81 -0.16
C VAL A 116 -2.98 9.58 -0.85
N GLY A 117 -1.92 9.86 -0.10
CA GLY A 117 -0.67 10.42 -0.63
C GLY A 117 -0.42 11.89 -0.30
N PHE A 118 0.87 12.19 -0.22
CA PHE A 118 1.44 13.52 0.01
C PHE A 118 0.86 14.59 -0.93
N LEU A 119 0.65 14.25 -2.21
CA LEU A 119 0.11 15.18 -3.22
C LEU A 119 -1.29 15.70 -2.88
N MET A 120 -2.04 15.00 -2.03
CA MET A 120 -3.38 15.40 -1.60
C MET A 120 -3.39 16.35 -0.39
N ALA A 121 -2.23 16.68 0.18
CA ALA A 121 -2.12 17.43 1.43
C ALA A 121 -2.92 18.75 1.41
N ALA A 122 -2.70 19.61 0.41
CA ALA A 122 -3.35 20.92 0.33
C ALA A 122 -4.88 20.82 0.16
N ALA A 123 -5.35 19.88 -0.66
CA ALA A 123 -6.77 19.67 -0.89
C ALA A 123 -7.48 19.14 0.37
N THR A 124 -6.83 18.21 1.08
CA THR A 124 -7.34 17.63 2.32
C THR A 124 -7.39 18.66 3.45
N GLU A 125 -6.31 19.43 3.64
CA GLU A 125 -6.26 20.48 4.65
C GLU A 125 -7.35 21.54 4.42
N SER A 126 -7.49 22.01 3.17
CA SER A 126 -8.52 23.00 2.81
C SER A 126 -9.93 22.47 3.08
N ALA A 127 -10.20 21.19 2.73
CA ALA A 127 -11.49 20.58 2.98
C ALA A 127 -11.76 20.39 4.48
N ALA A 128 -10.75 19.99 5.26
CA ALA A 128 -10.88 19.82 6.70
C ALA A 128 -11.16 21.15 7.44
N LYS A 129 -10.45 22.21 7.08
CA LYS A 129 -10.71 23.57 7.61
C LYS A 129 -12.13 24.05 7.33
N ALA A 130 -12.63 23.82 6.12
CA ALA A 130 -13.98 24.21 5.73
C ALA A 130 -15.08 23.33 6.36
N ASN A 131 -14.74 22.13 6.84
CA ASN A 131 -15.69 21.14 7.37
C ASN A 131 -15.19 20.54 8.70
N PRO A 132 -15.16 21.31 9.81
CA PRO A 132 -14.53 20.89 11.05
C PRO A 132 -15.21 19.68 11.75
N SER A 133 -16.46 19.35 11.40
CA SER A 133 -17.16 18.17 11.89
C SER A 133 -16.94 16.91 11.06
N GLN A 134 -16.40 17.05 9.84
CA GLN A 134 -16.06 15.93 8.98
C GLN A 134 -14.76 15.28 9.44
N LYS A 135 -14.73 13.94 9.52
CA LYS A 135 -13.51 13.18 9.81
C LYS A 135 -12.72 12.93 8.54
N PHE A 136 -11.43 13.16 8.62
CA PHE A 136 -10.48 12.86 7.56
C PHE A 136 -9.36 11.94 8.06
N ALA A 137 -8.74 11.23 7.16
CA ALA A 137 -7.42 10.64 7.34
C ALA A 137 -6.58 10.94 6.10
N ILE A 138 -5.26 11.06 6.27
CA ILE A 138 -4.34 11.22 5.16
C ILE A 138 -3.17 10.25 5.31
N VAL A 139 -2.81 9.57 4.22
CA VAL A 139 -1.69 8.63 4.17
C VAL A 139 -0.45 9.34 3.65
N ASP A 140 0.68 9.14 4.29
CA ASP A 140 1.98 9.73 3.94
C ASP A 140 2.00 11.26 3.98
N CYS A 141 1.37 11.84 5.00
CA CYS A 141 1.46 13.27 5.21
C CYS A 141 1.41 13.61 6.69
N SER A 142 2.43 14.34 7.17
CA SER A 142 2.44 14.97 8.48
C SER A 142 2.45 16.49 8.31
N TYR A 143 1.37 17.15 8.67
CA TYR A 143 1.29 18.61 8.58
C TYR A 143 2.22 19.35 9.56
N ALA A 144 2.79 18.63 10.52
CA ALA A 144 3.73 19.19 11.47
C ALA A 144 5.19 19.20 10.94
N SER A 145 5.52 18.33 9.98
CA SER A 145 6.90 18.10 9.56
C SER A 145 7.17 18.31 8.07
N ASP A 146 6.32 17.82 7.17
CA ASP A 146 6.72 17.72 5.76
C ASP A 146 5.68 18.14 4.72
N CYS A 147 4.40 18.02 5.02
CA CYS A 147 3.40 18.18 3.98
C CYS A 147 3.08 19.62 3.58
N LEU A 148 3.00 20.50 4.52
CA LEU A 148 2.73 21.93 4.36
C LEU A 148 3.14 22.62 5.64
N THR A 149 3.46 23.89 5.57
CA THR A 149 3.69 24.74 6.75
C THR A 149 2.37 25.09 7.45
N GLY A 150 1.49 24.11 7.60
CA GLY A 150 0.14 24.27 8.10
C GLY A 150 -0.01 23.88 9.56
N THR A 151 -1.03 24.44 10.19
CA THR A 151 -1.51 24.00 11.49
C THR A 151 -2.19 22.65 11.34
N LYS A 152 -1.82 21.70 12.20
CA LYS A 152 -2.50 20.41 12.30
C LYS A 152 -3.99 20.60 12.54
N GLU A 153 -4.83 20.21 11.60
CA GLU A 153 -6.28 20.21 11.79
C GLU A 153 -6.70 19.08 12.73
N SER A 154 -7.56 19.40 13.69
CA SER A 154 -7.99 18.46 14.74
C SER A 154 -8.89 17.33 14.22
N ASN A 155 -9.34 17.39 12.97
CA ASN A 155 -10.20 16.43 12.32
C ASN A 155 -9.52 15.61 11.23
N ILE A 156 -8.17 15.62 11.17
CA ILE A 156 -7.37 14.80 10.23
C ILE A 156 -6.47 13.83 11.02
N ASP A 157 -6.68 12.52 10.86
CA ASP A 157 -5.71 11.51 11.25
C ASP A 157 -4.59 11.45 10.23
N GLN A 158 -3.35 11.62 10.68
CA GLN A 158 -2.15 11.58 9.87
C GLN A 158 -1.52 10.19 10.00
N LEU A 159 -1.42 9.46 8.89
CA LEU A 159 -0.89 8.10 8.86
C LEU A 159 0.46 8.12 8.18
N VAL A 160 1.53 8.24 8.96
CA VAL A 160 2.92 8.32 8.48
C VAL A 160 3.73 7.09 8.87
N PHE A 161 4.86 6.88 8.19
CA PHE A 161 5.64 5.66 8.32
C PHE A 161 7.13 5.99 8.35
N ASN A 162 7.82 5.54 9.37
CA ASN A 162 9.26 5.72 9.55
C ASN A 162 10.04 4.69 8.72
N THR A 163 9.91 4.79 7.42
CA THR A 163 10.44 3.83 6.46
C THR A 163 11.96 3.94 6.23
N VAL A 164 12.63 4.87 6.91
CA VAL A 164 14.10 4.82 7.02
C VAL A 164 14.54 3.52 7.72
N GLN A 165 13.74 2.99 8.66
CA GLN A 165 14.08 1.81 9.44
C GLN A 165 14.11 0.53 8.59
N ASP A 166 13.08 0.27 7.83
CA ASP A 166 13.02 -0.92 6.96
C ASP A 166 13.77 -0.70 5.65
N GLY A 167 13.86 0.54 5.16
CA GLY A 167 14.80 0.93 4.12
C GLY A 167 16.25 0.57 4.49
N PHE A 168 16.67 0.85 5.73
CA PHE A 168 17.98 0.47 6.25
C PHE A 168 18.19 -1.06 6.23
N LEU A 169 17.20 -1.83 6.68
CA LEU A 169 17.26 -3.28 6.60
C LEU A 169 17.36 -3.77 5.16
N GLY A 170 16.61 -3.14 4.22
CA GLY A 170 16.69 -3.41 2.78
C GLY A 170 18.10 -3.15 2.23
N GLY A 171 18.69 -1.99 2.56
CA GLY A 171 20.04 -1.64 2.14
C GLY A 171 21.12 -2.58 2.69
N TYR A 172 21.02 -2.95 3.98
CA TYR A 172 21.90 -3.94 4.60
C TYR A 172 21.81 -5.31 3.89
N LEU A 173 20.60 -5.76 3.65
CA LEU A 173 20.35 -7.01 2.91
C LEU A 173 20.89 -6.95 1.49
N ALA A 174 20.65 -5.85 0.77
CA ALA A 174 21.16 -5.65 -0.59
C ALA A 174 22.68 -5.72 -0.63
N ALA A 175 23.36 -5.06 0.32
CA ALA A 175 24.82 -5.08 0.41
C ALA A 175 25.38 -6.48 0.68
N GLY A 176 24.67 -7.30 1.48
CA GLY A 176 25.05 -8.69 1.73
C GLY A 176 24.75 -9.67 0.60
N MET A 177 23.85 -9.31 -0.31
CA MET A 177 23.40 -10.16 -1.43
C MET A 177 24.05 -9.82 -2.77
N THR A 178 24.53 -8.59 -2.97
CA THR A 178 25.12 -8.16 -4.23
C THR A 178 26.35 -9.00 -4.61
N LYS A 179 26.48 -9.31 -5.87
CA LYS A 179 27.64 -10.03 -6.45
C LYS A 179 28.60 -9.07 -7.17
N THR A 180 28.08 -7.93 -7.63
CA THR A 180 28.85 -6.92 -8.36
C THR A 180 29.44 -5.85 -7.43
N GLY A 181 28.94 -5.74 -6.19
CA GLY A 181 29.27 -4.65 -5.28
C GLY A 181 28.58 -3.33 -5.66
N LYS A 182 27.58 -3.37 -6.51
CA LYS A 182 26.78 -2.18 -6.88
C LYS A 182 25.29 -2.48 -6.76
N VAL A 183 24.60 -1.65 -6.02
CA VAL A 183 23.14 -1.67 -5.87
C VAL A 183 22.59 -0.32 -6.29
N ALA A 184 21.29 -0.21 -6.60
CA ALA A 184 20.71 1.05 -7.03
C ALA A 184 19.36 1.28 -6.37
N THR A 185 19.04 2.56 -6.13
CA THR A 185 17.68 3.00 -5.76
C THR A 185 17.33 4.27 -6.51
N PHE A 186 16.03 4.46 -6.75
CA PHE A 186 15.50 5.67 -7.36
C PHE A 186 14.06 5.91 -6.90
N GLY A 187 13.61 7.16 -6.97
CA GLY A 187 12.26 7.55 -6.59
C GLY A 187 11.33 7.80 -7.76
N GLY A 188 10.03 7.87 -7.47
CA GLY A 188 9.02 8.43 -8.37
C GLY A 188 9.21 9.94 -8.49
N GLU A 189 8.98 10.65 -7.39
CA GLU A 189 9.19 12.10 -7.25
C GLU A 189 10.04 12.39 -6.01
N ASP A 190 10.66 13.57 -5.97
CA ASP A 190 11.54 14.01 -4.88
C ASP A 190 10.71 14.59 -3.73
N PHE A 191 10.14 13.69 -2.93
CA PHE A 191 9.39 14.00 -1.71
C PHE A 191 9.98 13.31 -0.50
N GLY A 192 9.82 13.88 0.70
CA GLY A 192 10.29 13.30 1.95
C GLY A 192 9.81 11.88 2.18
N THR A 193 8.55 11.56 1.85
CA THR A 193 7.96 10.22 1.97
C THR A 193 8.52 9.17 0.99
N VAL A 194 9.25 9.60 -0.05
CA VAL A 194 10.01 8.77 -0.99
C VAL A 194 11.47 8.70 -0.58
N THR A 195 12.09 9.85 -0.34
CA THR A 195 13.52 9.94 -0.04
C THR A 195 13.89 9.31 1.29
N ILE A 196 12.98 9.25 2.26
CA ILE A 196 13.17 8.53 3.54
C ILE A 196 13.49 7.05 3.35
N TYR A 197 12.89 6.37 2.38
CA TYR A 197 13.25 4.98 2.03
C TYR A 197 14.65 4.90 1.43
N MET A 198 14.97 5.88 0.55
CA MET A 198 16.24 5.94 -0.16
C MET A 198 17.38 6.27 0.80
N ASP A 199 17.14 7.14 1.80
CA ASP A 199 18.06 7.43 2.91
C ASP A 199 18.36 6.15 3.68
N GLY A 200 17.33 5.45 4.14
CA GLY A 200 17.48 4.19 4.85
C GLY A 200 18.26 3.15 4.04
N PHE A 201 17.90 2.97 2.77
CA PHE A 201 18.59 2.02 1.90
C PHE A 201 20.09 2.37 1.76
N TRP A 202 20.41 3.63 1.53
CA TRP A 202 21.79 4.11 1.44
C TRP A 202 22.56 3.86 2.76
N ASP A 203 21.99 4.25 3.89
CA ASP A 203 22.60 4.08 5.21
C ASP A 203 22.80 2.61 5.59
N GLY A 204 21.83 1.74 5.26
CA GLY A 204 21.96 0.31 5.46
C GLY A 204 23.13 -0.30 4.70
N VAL A 205 23.36 0.14 3.45
CA VAL A 205 24.54 -0.25 2.67
C VAL A 205 25.83 0.27 3.32
N GLN A 206 25.87 1.53 3.78
CA GLN A 206 27.06 2.07 4.44
C GLN A 206 27.34 1.35 5.76
N TYR A 207 26.32 1.02 6.54
CA TYR A 207 26.47 0.27 7.78
C TYR A 207 27.01 -1.16 7.51
N TYR A 208 26.53 -1.84 6.47
CA TYR A 208 27.08 -3.13 6.04
C TYR A 208 28.56 -2.99 5.65
N ASN A 209 28.90 -1.97 4.86
CA ASN A 209 30.29 -1.69 4.46
C ASN A 209 31.17 -1.50 5.66
N GLN A 210 30.77 -0.72 6.64
CA GLN A 210 31.51 -0.48 7.87
C GLN A 210 31.73 -1.76 8.67
N LYS A 211 30.69 -2.58 8.80
CA LYS A 211 30.71 -3.82 9.60
C LYS A 211 31.55 -4.92 8.98
N HIS A 212 31.58 -5.02 7.66
CA HIS A 212 32.27 -6.10 6.90
C HIS A 212 33.53 -5.66 6.17
N GLY A 213 33.88 -4.37 6.22
CA GLY A 213 35.05 -3.85 5.49
C GLY A 213 34.89 -3.88 3.97
N THR A 214 33.65 -3.87 3.47
CA THR A 214 33.32 -3.87 2.05
C THR A 214 33.22 -2.47 1.46
N LYS A 215 32.95 -2.34 0.15
CA LYS A 215 32.82 -1.05 -0.54
C LYS A 215 31.66 -1.10 -1.55
N VAL A 216 30.51 -1.65 -1.13
CA VAL A 216 29.31 -1.66 -1.95
C VAL A 216 28.88 -0.23 -2.25
N GLN A 217 28.59 0.05 -3.52
CA GLN A 217 28.18 1.37 -3.99
C GLN A 217 26.67 1.42 -4.18
N VAL A 218 26.05 2.53 -3.80
CA VAL A 218 24.65 2.83 -4.11
C VAL A 218 24.62 3.79 -5.29
N LEU A 219 24.00 3.37 -6.38
CA LEU A 219 23.71 4.21 -7.53
C LEU A 219 22.32 4.83 -7.38
N GLY A 220 22.11 6.01 -7.96
CA GLY A 220 20.82 6.66 -8.03
C GLY A 220 20.38 7.43 -6.79
N TRP A 221 21.12 7.38 -5.68
CA TRP A 221 20.88 8.19 -4.49
C TRP A 221 22.16 8.44 -3.68
N ASN A 222 22.25 9.61 -3.11
CA ASN A 222 23.27 9.97 -2.13
C ASN A 222 22.61 10.73 -0.97
N GLU A 223 22.50 10.07 0.18
CA GLU A 223 21.86 10.62 1.38
C GLU A 223 22.54 11.93 1.84
N THR A 224 23.88 11.98 1.81
CA THR A 224 24.64 13.13 2.29
C THR A 224 24.31 14.41 1.53
N THR A 225 24.15 14.32 0.21
CA THR A 225 23.87 15.45 -0.68
C THR A 225 22.40 15.63 -0.99
N GLN A 226 21.54 14.65 -0.66
CA GLN A 226 20.13 14.58 -1.01
C GLN A 226 19.91 14.74 -2.54
N LYS A 227 20.74 14.03 -3.32
CA LYS A 227 20.67 14.05 -4.77
C LYS A 227 20.57 12.65 -5.32
N GLY A 228 19.70 12.48 -6.30
CA GLY A 228 19.50 11.19 -6.92
C GLY A 228 18.66 11.21 -8.18
N SER A 229 18.16 10.04 -8.52
CA SER A 229 17.41 9.80 -9.74
C SER A 229 15.94 9.63 -9.44
N PHE A 230 15.10 10.34 -10.19
CA PHE A 230 13.65 10.28 -10.09
C PHE A 230 13.02 10.16 -11.48
N THR A 231 11.91 9.46 -11.58
CA THR A 231 11.17 9.33 -12.84
C THR A 231 10.26 10.54 -13.11
N GLY A 232 9.97 11.35 -12.08
CA GLY A 232 9.13 12.54 -12.13
C GLY A 232 7.63 12.23 -12.15
N ASP A 233 7.24 10.98 -11.87
CA ASP A 233 5.86 10.54 -11.68
C ASP A 233 5.82 9.11 -11.08
N PHE A 234 4.61 8.62 -10.72
CA PHE A 234 4.38 7.28 -10.17
C PHE A 234 3.66 6.33 -11.14
N THR A 235 3.49 6.71 -12.42
CA THR A 235 2.67 5.97 -13.38
C THR A 235 3.41 5.47 -14.61
N ASN A 236 4.46 6.16 -15.03
CA ASN A 236 5.17 5.90 -16.28
C ASN A 236 6.16 4.72 -16.16
N GLN A 237 5.67 3.51 -16.38
CA GLN A 237 6.50 2.29 -16.34
C GLN A 237 7.68 2.32 -17.33
N THR A 238 7.53 3.01 -18.48
CA THR A 238 8.62 3.11 -19.46
C THR A 238 9.84 3.84 -18.87
N LYS A 239 9.62 4.92 -18.12
CA LYS A 239 10.71 5.64 -17.42
C LYS A 239 11.39 4.73 -16.38
N GLY A 240 10.59 3.98 -15.59
CA GLY A 240 11.13 3.00 -14.64
C GLY A 240 11.98 1.94 -15.31
N GLN A 241 11.51 1.41 -16.44
CA GLN A 241 12.27 0.44 -17.23
C GLN A 241 13.59 1.03 -17.75
N GLN A 242 13.56 2.23 -18.33
CA GLN A 242 14.77 2.88 -18.89
C GLN A 242 15.80 3.20 -17.79
N LEU A 243 15.35 3.74 -16.65
CA LEU A 243 16.25 4.08 -15.54
C LEU A 243 16.90 2.81 -14.94
N THR A 244 16.11 1.75 -14.79
CA THR A 244 16.62 0.45 -14.32
C THR A 244 17.63 -0.14 -15.31
N GLN A 245 17.38 -0.09 -16.62
CA GLN A 245 18.33 -0.52 -17.64
C GLN A 245 19.64 0.26 -17.55
N THR A 246 19.59 1.56 -17.27
CA THR A 246 20.78 2.38 -17.05
C THR A 246 21.59 1.85 -15.87
N PHE A 247 20.99 1.64 -14.71
CA PHE A 247 21.70 1.11 -13.54
C PHE A 247 22.28 -0.31 -13.77
N ILE A 248 21.52 -1.17 -14.46
CA ILE A 248 22.03 -2.50 -14.85
C ILE A 248 23.26 -2.36 -15.75
N SER A 249 23.24 -1.44 -16.71
CA SER A 249 24.40 -1.18 -17.60
C SER A 249 25.60 -0.60 -16.86
N GLU A 250 25.39 0.12 -15.75
CA GLU A 250 26.42 0.62 -14.85
C GLU A 250 26.93 -0.44 -13.86
N GLY A 251 26.33 -1.63 -13.90
CA GLY A 251 26.74 -2.82 -13.16
C GLY A 251 25.99 -3.06 -11.86
N ALA A 252 24.86 -2.38 -11.59
CA ALA A 252 24.01 -2.72 -10.47
C ALA A 252 23.33 -4.08 -10.70
N ASP A 253 23.33 -4.93 -9.68
CA ASP A 253 22.68 -6.24 -9.69
C ASP A 253 21.52 -6.36 -8.69
N ILE A 254 21.26 -5.30 -7.91
CA ILE A 254 20.08 -5.19 -7.05
C ILE A 254 19.50 -3.79 -7.18
N ILE A 255 18.19 -3.72 -7.49
CA ILE A 255 17.48 -2.47 -7.74
C ILE A 255 16.35 -2.28 -6.73
N PHE A 256 16.24 -1.10 -6.13
CA PHE A 256 15.12 -0.73 -5.25
C PHE A 256 14.39 0.51 -5.79
N PRO A 257 13.32 0.35 -6.58
CA PRO A 257 12.48 1.46 -7.05
C PRO A 257 11.49 1.87 -5.96
N VAL A 258 11.54 3.12 -5.51
CA VAL A 258 10.58 3.74 -4.59
C VAL A 258 9.59 4.57 -5.41
N ALA A 259 8.77 3.91 -6.21
CA ALA A 259 8.06 4.57 -7.30
C ALA A 259 6.69 3.96 -7.67
N GLY A 260 6.06 3.19 -6.79
CA GLY A 260 4.73 2.61 -7.03
C GLY A 260 4.64 1.84 -8.36
N ASN A 261 3.65 2.17 -9.19
CA ASN A 261 3.41 1.49 -10.47
C ASN A 261 4.59 1.56 -11.46
N VAL A 262 5.43 2.58 -11.38
CA VAL A 262 6.69 2.69 -12.14
C VAL A 262 7.62 1.50 -11.88
N GLY A 263 7.56 0.93 -10.67
CA GLY A 263 8.29 -0.28 -10.27
C GLY A 263 8.00 -1.51 -11.15
N LEU A 264 6.81 -1.60 -11.78
CA LEU A 264 6.51 -2.67 -12.76
C LEU A 264 7.39 -2.56 -14.00
N GLY A 265 7.73 -1.34 -14.41
CA GLY A 265 8.71 -1.10 -15.47
C GLY A 265 10.12 -1.54 -15.07
N ALA A 266 10.51 -1.29 -13.82
CA ALA A 266 11.77 -1.79 -13.28
C ALA A 266 11.81 -3.32 -13.27
N ALA A 267 10.76 -3.99 -12.80
CA ALA A 267 10.64 -5.45 -12.81
C ALA A 267 10.72 -6.02 -14.24
N LYS A 268 10.14 -5.33 -15.21
CA LYS A 268 10.26 -5.71 -16.62
C LYS A 268 11.69 -5.58 -17.13
N ALA A 269 12.44 -4.55 -16.74
CA ALA A 269 13.84 -4.38 -17.10
C ALA A 269 14.72 -5.52 -16.52
N VAL A 270 14.50 -5.86 -15.25
CA VAL A 270 15.18 -7.00 -14.58
C VAL A 270 14.89 -8.30 -15.33
N GLN A 271 13.61 -8.60 -15.60
CA GLN A 271 13.21 -9.79 -16.36
C GLN A 271 13.91 -9.86 -17.72
N VAL A 272 13.97 -8.76 -18.48
CA VAL A 272 14.61 -8.73 -19.79
C VAL A 272 16.13 -8.96 -19.68
N ALA A 273 16.78 -8.37 -18.67
CA ALA A 273 18.21 -8.54 -18.44
C ALA A 273 18.57 -10.01 -18.12
N ASP A 274 17.78 -10.66 -17.27
CA ASP A 274 18.01 -12.05 -16.89
C ASP A 274 17.71 -13.03 -18.03
N GLN A 275 16.65 -12.79 -18.80
CA GLN A 275 16.35 -13.55 -20.01
C GLN A 275 17.50 -13.46 -21.04
N ALA A 276 18.03 -12.27 -21.27
CA ALA A 276 19.15 -12.06 -22.18
C ALA A 276 20.45 -12.72 -21.68
N ALA A 277 20.64 -12.79 -20.36
CA ALA A 277 21.78 -13.41 -19.73
C ALA A 277 21.69 -14.95 -19.63
N GLY A 278 20.49 -15.51 -19.75
CA GLY A 278 20.19 -16.92 -19.49
C GLY A 278 20.38 -17.34 -18.03
N SER A 279 20.35 -16.40 -17.09
CA SER A 279 20.56 -16.65 -15.66
C SER A 279 20.08 -15.49 -14.80
N ASP A 280 19.74 -15.76 -13.53
CA ASP A 280 19.36 -14.76 -12.53
C ASP A 280 20.58 -13.89 -12.15
N LYS A 281 20.76 -12.78 -12.83
CA LYS A 281 21.88 -11.85 -12.62
C LYS A 281 21.45 -10.61 -11.84
N VAL A 282 20.21 -10.17 -11.99
CA VAL A 282 19.69 -8.96 -11.42
C VAL A 282 18.47 -9.29 -10.56
N ASN A 283 18.40 -8.72 -9.39
CA ASN A 283 17.28 -8.87 -8.47
C ASN A 283 16.76 -7.48 -8.07
N MET A 284 15.66 -7.45 -7.36
CA MET A 284 15.12 -6.19 -6.89
C MET A 284 14.36 -6.33 -5.56
N PHE A 285 14.07 -5.20 -4.95
CA PHE A 285 13.10 -5.07 -3.88
C PHE A 285 11.81 -4.46 -4.43
N TRP A 286 10.68 -4.86 -3.87
CA TRP A 286 9.41 -4.16 -4.07
C TRP A 286 9.20 -3.13 -2.97
N VAL A 287 8.19 -2.23 -3.13
CA VAL A 287 7.92 -1.13 -2.20
C VAL A 287 6.48 -1.13 -1.70
N ASP A 288 6.25 -0.61 -0.51
CA ASP A 288 4.97 -0.37 0.20
C ASP A 288 4.19 -1.63 0.59
N THR A 289 4.20 -2.67 -0.20
CA THR A 289 3.47 -3.92 0.04
C THR A 289 4.29 -5.12 -0.38
N ASP A 290 3.83 -6.33 -0.04
CA ASP A 290 4.48 -7.56 -0.48
C ASP A 290 4.33 -7.75 -2.00
N GLY A 291 5.43 -7.60 -2.73
CA GLY A 291 5.47 -7.71 -4.18
C GLY A 291 5.12 -9.09 -4.71
N CYS A 292 5.43 -10.15 -3.96
CA CYS A 292 5.03 -11.50 -4.34
C CYS A 292 3.51 -11.72 -4.32
N VAL A 293 2.79 -10.93 -3.50
CA VAL A 293 1.33 -10.91 -3.45
C VAL A 293 0.76 -9.97 -4.50
N SER A 294 1.29 -8.75 -4.61
CA SER A 294 0.71 -7.68 -5.44
C SER A 294 1.12 -7.75 -6.92
N ALA A 295 2.31 -8.29 -7.22
CA ALA A 295 2.86 -8.47 -8.56
C ALA A 295 3.49 -9.89 -8.73
N PRO A 296 2.69 -10.97 -8.54
CA PRO A 296 3.20 -12.34 -8.41
C PRO A 296 3.99 -12.83 -9.64
N GLN A 297 3.73 -12.27 -10.81
CA GLN A 297 4.46 -12.60 -12.05
C GLN A 297 5.95 -12.21 -12.03
N TYR A 298 6.35 -11.38 -11.05
CA TYR A 298 7.72 -10.93 -10.85
C TYR A 298 8.34 -11.44 -9.55
N CYS A 299 7.64 -12.29 -8.77
CA CYS A 299 8.09 -12.76 -7.45
C CYS A 299 9.50 -13.36 -7.49
N SER A 300 9.83 -14.11 -8.54
CA SER A 300 11.15 -14.73 -8.71
C SER A 300 12.33 -13.73 -8.78
N TYR A 301 12.05 -12.44 -8.97
CA TYR A 301 13.06 -11.37 -9.00
C TYR A 301 13.08 -10.57 -7.67
N PHE A 302 12.08 -10.72 -6.82
CA PHE A 302 11.99 -9.98 -5.56
C PHE A 302 12.71 -10.71 -4.43
N ILE A 303 13.83 -10.12 -3.95
CA ILE A 303 14.52 -10.64 -2.75
C ILE A 303 13.57 -10.53 -1.56
N THR A 304 12.92 -9.39 -1.40
CA THR A 304 11.89 -9.06 -0.43
C THR A 304 11.21 -7.75 -0.86
N SER A 305 10.32 -7.25 -0.02
CA SER A 305 9.73 -5.92 -0.18
C SER A 305 9.98 -5.07 1.07
N VAL A 306 10.20 -3.79 0.88
CA VAL A 306 10.30 -2.78 1.96
C VAL A 306 8.92 -2.18 2.11
N THR A 307 8.19 -2.49 3.19
CA THR A 307 6.74 -2.32 3.23
C THR A 307 6.27 -1.30 4.26
N LYS A 308 5.19 -0.58 3.91
CA LYS A 308 4.40 0.24 4.84
C LYS A 308 3.20 -0.53 5.36
N GLY A 309 2.90 -0.43 6.64
CA GLY A 309 1.71 -1.01 7.26
C GLY A 309 0.41 -0.27 6.93
N ILE A 310 0.25 0.19 5.68
CA ILE A 310 -0.87 1.03 5.21
C ILE A 310 -2.21 0.35 5.46
N VAL A 311 -2.32 -0.94 5.15
CA VAL A 311 -3.56 -1.71 5.33
C VAL A 311 -4.05 -1.63 6.77
N SER A 312 -3.16 -1.84 7.75
CA SER A 312 -3.49 -1.79 9.17
C SER A 312 -3.83 -0.39 9.66
N ALA A 313 -3.07 0.62 9.20
CA ALA A 313 -3.27 2.02 9.58
C ALA A 313 -4.62 2.54 9.06
N VAL A 314 -4.93 2.36 7.78
CA VAL A 314 -6.19 2.77 7.16
C VAL A 314 -7.38 2.02 7.77
N LYS A 315 -7.28 0.69 7.92
CA LYS A 315 -8.31 -0.10 8.62
C LYS A 315 -8.62 0.47 9.99
N THR A 316 -7.58 0.77 10.77
CA THR A 316 -7.73 1.29 12.14
C THR A 316 -8.38 2.66 12.15
N ALA A 317 -7.98 3.58 11.26
CA ALA A 317 -8.57 4.91 11.14
C ALA A 317 -10.07 4.83 10.81
N VAL A 318 -10.45 3.99 9.84
CA VAL A 318 -11.87 3.80 9.45
C VAL A 318 -12.70 3.22 10.59
N LEU A 319 -12.20 2.17 11.25
CA LEU A 319 -12.92 1.55 12.38
C LEU A 319 -13.02 2.50 13.59
N ASN A 320 -11.98 3.27 13.89
CA ASN A 320 -12.02 4.28 14.94
C ASN A 320 -13.09 5.34 14.64
N ALA A 321 -13.13 5.81 13.40
CA ALA A 321 -14.13 6.78 12.97
C ALA A 321 -15.57 6.22 13.06
N ALA A 322 -15.77 4.96 12.64
CA ALA A 322 -17.05 4.25 12.72
C ALA A 322 -17.53 4.08 14.17
N ASN A 323 -16.60 3.81 15.09
CA ASN A 323 -16.87 3.68 16.53
C ASN A 323 -16.93 5.01 17.28
N GLY A 324 -17.02 6.14 16.58
CA GLY A 324 -17.18 7.46 17.18
C GLY A 324 -15.94 8.01 17.89
N LYS A 325 -14.76 7.39 17.73
CA LYS A 325 -13.51 7.92 18.30
C LYS A 325 -13.13 9.23 17.64
N ALA A 326 -12.46 10.10 18.39
CA ALA A 326 -11.93 11.34 17.86
C ALA A 326 -10.85 11.08 16.81
N THR A 327 -10.78 11.98 15.83
CA THR A 327 -9.70 12.09 14.83
C THR A 327 -8.72 13.20 15.23
N GLY A 328 -7.68 13.39 14.43
CA GLY A 328 -6.67 14.44 14.63
C GLY A 328 -5.39 13.94 15.29
N GLY A 329 -5.23 12.62 15.41
CA GLY A 329 -3.99 11.98 15.85
C GLY A 329 -2.94 11.85 14.74
N THR A 330 -1.72 11.47 15.15
CA THR A 330 -0.68 11.03 14.22
C THR A 330 -0.32 9.59 14.56
N TYR A 331 -0.49 8.69 13.61
CA TYR A 331 0.04 7.34 13.67
C TYR A 331 1.40 7.33 12.98
N VAL A 332 2.40 6.78 13.63
CA VAL A 332 3.72 6.55 13.06
C VAL A 332 3.98 5.06 12.97
N GLY A 333 4.01 4.52 11.76
CA GLY A 333 4.41 3.15 11.48
C GLY A 333 5.92 2.99 11.67
N THR A 334 6.34 1.96 12.41
CA THR A 334 7.75 1.68 12.74
C THR A 334 8.00 0.17 12.66
N LEU A 335 9.26 -0.27 12.73
CA LEU A 335 9.61 -1.68 12.91
C LEU A 335 8.90 -2.28 14.14
N SER A 336 8.97 -1.57 15.27
CA SER A 336 8.43 -2.06 16.57
C SER A 336 6.92 -2.29 16.58
N ASN A 337 6.15 -1.58 15.74
CA ASN A 337 4.69 -1.75 15.67
C ASN A 337 4.21 -2.42 14.37
N GLY A 338 5.13 -2.92 13.55
CA GLY A 338 4.81 -3.57 12.27
C GLY A 338 4.37 -2.61 11.17
N GLY A 339 4.55 -1.31 11.36
CA GLY A 339 4.19 -0.28 10.41
C GLY A 339 5.25 0.00 9.34
N ALA A 340 6.48 -0.49 9.52
CA ALA A 340 7.58 -0.47 8.56
C ALA A 340 8.34 -1.78 8.73
N VAL A 341 8.31 -2.70 7.76
CA VAL A 341 8.91 -4.03 7.87
C VAL A 341 9.34 -4.57 6.51
N LEU A 342 10.28 -5.52 6.50
CA LEU A 342 10.53 -6.33 5.31
C LEU A 342 9.48 -7.45 5.18
N SER A 343 9.01 -7.71 3.97
CA SER A 343 8.16 -8.87 3.68
C SER A 343 8.94 -10.19 3.81
N PRO A 344 8.28 -11.35 3.83
CA PRO A 344 8.95 -12.64 3.69
C PRO A 344 9.80 -12.71 2.42
N TYR A 345 10.83 -13.54 2.43
CA TYR A 345 11.72 -13.72 1.27
C TYR A 345 11.13 -14.59 0.15
N HIS A 346 10.02 -15.25 0.37
CA HIS A 346 9.34 -16.11 -0.62
C HIS A 346 10.31 -17.01 -1.41
N ASP A 347 10.45 -16.81 -2.71
CA ASP A 347 11.34 -17.59 -3.60
C ASP A 347 12.83 -17.40 -3.26
N PHE A 348 13.17 -16.40 -2.47
CA PHE A 348 14.53 -16.12 -2.01
C PHE A 348 14.86 -16.73 -0.63
N THR A 349 13.92 -17.39 0.06
CA THR A 349 14.14 -17.94 1.41
C THR A 349 15.39 -18.82 1.48
N ALA A 350 15.63 -19.67 0.48
CA ALA A 350 16.83 -20.52 0.40
C ALA A 350 18.06 -19.81 -0.20
N LYS A 351 17.87 -18.64 -0.85
CA LYS A 351 18.94 -17.89 -1.51
C LYS A 351 19.59 -16.86 -0.58
N VAL A 352 18.88 -16.37 0.43
CA VAL A 352 19.45 -15.45 1.44
C VAL A 352 20.25 -16.28 2.45
N PRO A 353 21.58 -16.03 2.60
CA PRO A 353 22.42 -16.81 3.51
C PRO A 353 21.92 -16.75 4.96
N ALA A 354 21.86 -17.87 5.66
CA ALA A 354 21.36 -17.93 7.05
C ALA A 354 22.15 -16.99 8.00
N ALA A 355 23.46 -16.84 7.79
CA ALA A 355 24.26 -15.90 8.55
C ALA A 355 23.79 -14.45 8.34
N LEU A 356 23.49 -14.06 7.09
CA LEU A 356 22.98 -12.71 6.78
C LEU A 356 21.58 -12.49 7.36
N GLN A 357 20.70 -13.50 7.35
CA GLN A 357 19.40 -13.42 8.02
C GLN A 357 19.55 -13.20 9.54
N ALA A 358 20.48 -13.92 10.18
CA ALA A 358 20.75 -13.75 11.61
C ALA A 358 21.32 -12.35 11.93
N GLU A 359 22.22 -11.84 11.09
CA GLU A 359 22.73 -10.48 11.22
C GLU A 359 21.65 -9.43 11.04
N LEU A 360 20.77 -9.60 10.03
CA LEU A 360 19.66 -8.68 9.77
C LEU A 360 18.70 -8.63 10.96
N ALA A 361 18.43 -9.75 11.62
CA ALA A 361 17.63 -9.78 12.84
C ALA A 361 18.28 -9.02 13.99
N GLN A 362 19.63 -9.07 14.12
CA GLN A 362 20.37 -8.27 15.11
C GLN A 362 20.33 -6.77 14.77
N VAL A 363 20.44 -6.41 13.50
CA VAL A 363 20.33 -5.02 13.03
C VAL A 363 18.94 -4.48 13.32
N GLN A 364 17.89 -5.25 13.01
CA GLN A 364 16.50 -4.91 13.33
C GLN A 364 16.32 -4.65 14.84
N ALA A 365 16.76 -5.56 15.71
CA ALA A 365 16.68 -5.40 17.16
C ALA A 365 17.50 -4.16 17.63
N GLY A 366 18.63 -3.89 16.99
CA GLY A 366 19.43 -2.69 17.25
C GLY A 366 18.71 -1.39 16.90
N ILE A 367 17.99 -1.35 15.78
CA ILE A 367 17.16 -0.20 15.38
C ILE A 367 15.97 -0.04 16.34
N GLU A 368 15.27 -1.11 16.64
CA GLU A 368 14.11 -1.10 17.55
C GLU A 368 14.47 -0.64 18.97
N SER A 369 15.66 -1.01 19.46
CA SER A 369 16.17 -0.57 20.76
C SER A 369 16.81 0.82 20.75
N GLY A 370 17.03 1.41 19.57
CA GLY A 370 17.72 2.68 19.39
C GLY A 370 19.27 2.59 19.52
N SER A 371 19.85 1.39 19.62
CA SER A 371 21.31 1.20 19.65
C SER A 371 21.95 1.36 18.25
N ILE A 372 21.17 1.18 17.21
CA ILE A 372 21.53 1.52 15.82
C ILE A 372 20.65 2.68 15.40
N ALA A 373 21.27 3.82 15.14
CA ALA A 373 20.58 5.00 14.64
C ALA A 373 20.26 4.84 13.13
N THR A 374 19.09 5.31 12.73
CA THR A 374 18.68 5.42 11.35
C THR A 374 18.43 6.89 11.02
N PRO A 375 19.51 7.67 10.77
CA PRO A 375 19.36 9.08 10.45
C PRO A 375 18.65 9.27 9.11
N THR A 376 17.95 10.37 8.97
CA THR A 376 17.35 10.79 7.70
C THR A 376 17.21 12.30 7.67
N LYS A 377 17.30 12.88 6.50
CA LYS A 377 16.98 14.29 6.26
C LYS A 377 15.53 14.45 5.76
N SER A 378 14.86 13.34 5.56
CA SER A 378 13.47 13.28 5.16
C SER A 378 12.59 13.17 6.42
N PRO A 379 11.70 14.11 6.68
CA PRO A 379 10.84 14.08 7.86
C PRO A 379 9.79 12.97 7.79
N VAL A 380 9.32 12.55 8.99
CA VAL A 380 8.27 11.53 9.15
C VAL A 380 6.98 12.20 9.64
#